data_ea404eeec3d9a13754aacebe8ab6954e
#
_entry.id   ea404eeec3d9a13754aacebe8ab6954e
#
_cell.length_a   1.000
_cell.length_b   1.000
_cell.length_c   1.000
_cell.angle_alpha   90.00
_cell.angle_beta   90.00
_cell.angle_gamma   90.00
#
_symmetry.space_group_name_H-M   'P 1'
#
loop_
_entity.id
_entity.type
_entity.pdbx_description
1 polymer ?
#
loop_
_entity_poly.entity_id
_entity_poly.type
_entity_poly.pdbx_seq_one_letter_code
_entity_poly.pdbx_strand_id
1 'polypeptide(L)'
;MKLGRGQHLGYCTNIHPGETWAQVGASLQAHVPLIRARVCPGQPFGIGLRLSAQAAQTLAEPAQLAEFRQFLRAHDLYVFTLNGFPYGTFHGATVKEAVYRPDWRTPERLRYSNTLADLLAQLLPGEAGLQGSVSTVPGAFKADIATAADIEAMRRNLVSHAGHLVALGRESGRHITLALEPEPCCFLETIAEAVDFFGQHVFGAASVAELAAHAGLGPAAAAAALRDHLGLCL
;
A
#
# COMPACT_ATOMS: atom_id res chain seq x y z
N MET A 1 -4.18 14.45 10.30
CA MET A 1 -3.84 15.80 10.80
C MET A 1 -2.51 16.22 10.20
N LYS A 2 -2.39 17.47 9.78
CA LYS A 2 -1.12 18.04 9.35
C LYS A 2 -0.33 18.49 10.56
N LEU A 3 0.91 18.03 10.71
CA LEU A 3 1.78 18.34 11.85
C LEU A 3 2.83 19.42 11.52
N GLY A 4 2.84 19.97 10.32
CA GLY A 4 3.89 20.84 9.79
C GLY A 4 5.05 20.08 9.15
N ARG A 5 5.93 20.79 8.43
CA ARG A 5 7.08 20.22 7.70
C ARG A 5 6.73 19.06 6.76
N GLY A 6 5.51 19.02 6.19
CA GLY A 6 5.06 17.94 5.31
C GLY A 6 4.70 16.64 6.03
N GLN A 7 4.66 16.62 7.36
CA GLN A 7 4.29 15.44 8.13
C GLN A 7 2.77 15.35 8.32
N HIS A 8 2.24 14.14 8.20
CA HIS A 8 0.84 13.82 8.38
C HIS A 8 0.66 12.72 9.43
N LEU A 9 -0.30 12.89 10.31
CA LEU A 9 -0.76 11.88 11.25
C LEU A 9 -2.14 11.39 10.81
N GLY A 10 -2.29 10.09 10.58
CA GLY A 10 -3.54 9.45 10.20
C GLY A 10 -4.19 8.70 11.34
N TYR A 11 -5.51 8.58 11.26
CA TYR A 11 -6.26 7.63 12.06
C TYR A 11 -6.28 6.28 11.32
N CYS A 12 -5.69 5.25 11.91
CA CYS A 12 -5.62 3.92 11.30
C CYS A 12 -6.96 3.18 11.48
N THR A 13 -7.58 2.79 10.36
CA THR A 13 -8.88 2.10 10.38
C THR A 13 -8.78 0.59 10.57
N ASN A 14 -7.58 0.04 10.75
CA ASN A 14 -7.35 -1.39 11.04
C ASN A 14 -8.06 -1.87 12.30
N ILE A 15 -8.36 -0.95 13.24
CA ILE A 15 -9.08 -1.26 14.49
C ILE A 15 -10.54 -1.66 14.23
N HIS A 16 -11.11 -1.24 13.10
CA HIS A 16 -12.49 -1.53 12.79
C HIS A 16 -12.61 -2.82 11.97
N PRO A 17 -13.59 -3.70 12.30
CA PRO A 17 -13.89 -4.85 11.45
C PRO A 17 -14.54 -4.40 10.13
N GLY A 18 -14.39 -5.22 9.09
CA GLY A 18 -15.01 -5.02 7.79
C GLY A 18 -14.18 -5.66 6.68
N GLU A 19 -14.80 -6.57 5.95
CA GLU A 19 -14.16 -7.25 4.81
C GLU A 19 -14.76 -6.79 3.48
N THR A 20 -16.04 -6.43 3.45
CA THR A 20 -16.69 -5.85 2.28
C THR A 20 -16.61 -4.32 2.32
N TRP A 21 -16.67 -3.68 1.15
CA TRP A 21 -16.72 -2.21 1.10
C TRP A 21 -17.92 -1.63 1.88
N ALA A 22 -19.08 -2.28 1.81
CA ALA A 22 -20.26 -1.86 2.57
C ALA A 22 -19.99 -1.84 4.09
N GLN A 23 -19.31 -2.85 4.63
CA GLN A 23 -18.94 -2.90 6.05
C GLN A 23 -17.91 -1.82 6.40
N VAL A 24 -16.86 -1.67 5.58
CA VAL A 24 -15.85 -0.61 5.76
C VAL A 24 -16.50 0.76 5.71
N GLY A 25 -17.33 1.05 4.71
CA GLY A 25 -18.02 2.33 4.56
C GLY A 25 -18.93 2.65 5.73
N ALA A 26 -19.73 1.68 6.20
CA ALA A 26 -20.58 1.84 7.38
C ALA A 26 -19.76 2.15 8.64
N SER A 27 -18.63 1.47 8.83
CA SER A 27 -17.73 1.71 9.95
C SER A 27 -17.09 3.11 9.89
N LEU A 28 -16.63 3.54 8.72
CA LEU A 28 -16.09 4.89 8.52
C LEU A 28 -17.13 5.97 8.86
N GLN A 29 -18.36 5.82 8.37
CA GLN A 29 -19.45 6.77 8.61
C GLN A 29 -19.82 6.85 10.10
N ALA A 30 -19.84 5.71 10.80
CA ALA A 30 -20.21 5.64 12.20
C ALA A 30 -19.15 6.25 13.14
N HIS A 31 -17.86 6.12 12.82
CA HIS A 31 -16.79 6.40 13.78
C HIS A 31 -15.93 7.61 13.42
N VAL A 32 -15.53 7.77 12.17
CA VAL A 32 -14.47 8.72 11.81
C VAL A 32 -14.88 10.18 12.03
N PRO A 33 -16.09 10.63 11.68
CA PRO A 33 -16.51 12.02 11.96
C PRO A 33 -16.53 12.33 13.45
N LEU A 34 -16.95 11.39 14.30
CA LEU A 34 -16.99 11.55 15.75
C LEU A 34 -15.58 11.65 16.37
N ILE A 35 -14.66 10.81 15.87
CA ILE A 35 -13.26 10.83 16.30
C ILE A 35 -12.63 12.17 15.88
N ARG A 36 -12.79 12.58 14.60
CA ARG A 36 -12.29 13.87 14.11
C ARG A 36 -12.77 15.02 14.98
N ALA A 37 -14.05 15.07 15.31
CA ALA A 37 -14.62 16.16 16.12
C ALA A 37 -13.96 16.28 17.49
N ARG A 38 -13.46 15.18 18.06
CA ARG A 38 -12.80 15.15 19.37
C ARG A 38 -11.31 15.45 19.30
N VAL A 39 -10.59 14.90 18.29
CA VAL A 39 -9.11 14.93 18.28
C VAL A 39 -8.53 15.94 17.31
N CYS A 40 -9.32 16.42 16.33
CA CYS A 40 -8.86 17.36 15.32
C CYS A 40 -9.99 18.32 14.89
N PRO A 41 -10.60 19.07 15.82
CA PRO A 41 -11.69 19.97 15.48
C PRO A 41 -11.21 21.10 14.56
N GLY A 42 -12.00 21.40 13.53
CA GLY A 42 -11.75 22.52 12.62
C GLY A 42 -10.61 22.37 11.62
N GLN A 43 -10.00 21.18 11.52
CA GLN A 43 -8.93 20.92 10.55
C GLN A 43 -9.19 19.63 9.75
N PRO A 44 -8.60 19.49 8.55
CA PRO A 44 -8.64 18.25 7.79
C PRO A 44 -8.02 17.09 8.57
N PHE A 45 -8.68 15.91 8.53
CA PHE A 45 -8.28 14.75 9.30
C PHE A 45 -7.82 13.62 8.38
N GLY A 46 -6.57 13.16 8.57
CA GLY A 46 -5.97 12.10 7.78
C GLY A 46 -6.47 10.71 8.21
N ILE A 47 -6.72 9.85 7.24
CA ILE A 47 -7.12 8.46 7.44
C ILE A 47 -6.06 7.55 6.83
N GLY A 48 -5.57 6.58 7.62
CA GLY A 48 -4.90 5.39 7.13
C GLY A 48 -5.96 4.32 6.89
N LEU A 49 -6.31 4.10 5.64
CA LEU A 49 -7.45 3.24 5.26
C LEU A 49 -7.00 1.80 5.03
N ARG A 50 -7.62 0.86 5.73
CA ARG A 50 -7.48 -0.58 5.45
C ARG A 50 -8.58 -1.02 4.48
N LEU A 51 -8.18 -1.75 3.44
CA LEU A 51 -9.10 -2.38 2.50
C LEU A 51 -8.68 -3.85 2.30
N SER A 52 -9.62 -4.78 2.36
CA SER A 52 -9.41 -6.12 1.82
C SER A 52 -9.41 -6.08 0.29
N ALA A 53 -8.98 -7.15 -0.38
CA ALA A 53 -9.04 -7.23 -1.83
C ALA A 53 -10.45 -7.07 -2.37
N GLN A 54 -11.44 -7.67 -1.71
CA GLN A 54 -12.86 -7.53 -2.09
C GLN A 54 -13.35 -6.09 -1.93
N ALA A 55 -13.01 -5.45 -0.80
CA ALA A 55 -13.40 -4.06 -0.57
C ALA A 55 -12.73 -3.11 -1.57
N ALA A 56 -11.45 -3.34 -1.89
CA ALA A 56 -10.71 -2.57 -2.88
C ALA A 56 -11.31 -2.69 -4.29
N GLN A 57 -11.68 -3.90 -4.71
CA GLN A 57 -12.34 -4.11 -6.00
C GLN A 57 -13.68 -3.38 -6.09
N THR A 58 -14.51 -3.46 -5.04
CA THR A 58 -15.80 -2.76 -5.02
C THR A 58 -15.60 -1.25 -4.99
N LEU A 59 -14.67 -0.74 -4.19
CA LEU A 59 -14.37 0.70 -4.14
C LEU A 59 -13.81 1.23 -5.47
N ALA A 60 -13.14 0.39 -6.26
CA ALA A 60 -12.62 0.78 -7.57
C ALA A 60 -13.73 1.01 -8.63
N GLU A 61 -14.97 0.60 -8.36
CA GLU A 61 -16.12 0.94 -9.21
C GLU A 61 -16.35 2.47 -9.18
N PRO A 62 -16.49 3.12 -10.35
CA PRO A 62 -16.53 4.59 -10.43
C PRO A 62 -17.60 5.24 -9.54
N ALA A 63 -18.77 4.61 -9.41
CA ALA A 63 -19.86 5.11 -8.57
C ALA A 63 -19.49 5.06 -7.08
N GLN A 64 -18.93 3.94 -6.62
CA GLN A 64 -18.51 3.76 -5.23
C GLN A 64 -17.37 4.73 -4.85
N LEU A 65 -16.41 4.88 -5.73
CA LEU A 65 -15.30 5.82 -5.51
C LEU A 65 -15.78 7.28 -5.48
N ALA A 66 -16.71 7.65 -6.36
CA ALA A 66 -17.30 8.99 -6.37
C ALA A 66 -18.06 9.30 -5.07
N GLU A 67 -18.86 8.35 -4.59
CA GLU A 67 -19.58 8.45 -3.32
C GLU A 67 -18.61 8.60 -2.14
N PHE A 68 -17.56 7.76 -2.09
CA PHE A 68 -16.56 7.85 -1.03
C PHE A 68 -15.80 9.18 -1.05
N ARG A 69 -15.44 9.68 -2.22
CA ARG A 69 -14.81 11.02 -2.36
C ARG A 69 -15.75 12.14 -1.89
N GLN A 70 -17.06 12.00 -2.12
CA GLN A 70 -18.04 12.95 -1.58
C GLN A 70 -18.11 12.89 -0.05
N PHE A 71 -18.14 11.69 0.54
CA PHE A 71 -18.07 11.49 1.99
C PHE A 71 -16.82 12.14 2.60
N LEU A 72 -15.65 11.90 2.02
CA LEU A 72 -14.39 12.51 2.49
C LEU A 72 -14.49 14.04 2.49
N ARG A 73 -14.97 14.64 1.41
CA ARG A 73 -15.11 16.10 1.32
C ARG A 73 -16.13 16.64 2.32
N ALA A 74 -17.28 16.00 2.47
CA ALA A 74 -18.34 16.42 3.38
C ALA A 74 -17.91 16.46 4.85
N HIS A 75 -16.91 15.63 5.20
CA HIS A 75 -16.42 15.50 6.57
C HIS A 75 -14.98 16.03 6.77
N ASP A 76 -14.43 16.77 5.80
CA ASP A 76 -13.03 17.25 5.85
C ASP A 76 -12.01 16.14 6.14
N LEU A 77 -12.18 14.99 5.49
CA LEU A 77 -11.31 13.84 5.62
C LEU A 77 -10.42 13.71 4.39
N TYR A 78 -9.25 13.12 4.55
CA TYR A 78 -8.37 12.78 3.44
C TYR A 78 -7.64 11.46 3.67
N VAL A 79 -7.38 10.73 2.59
CA VAL A 79 -6.62 9.48 2.60
C VAL A 79 -5.25 9.75 1.99
N PHE A 80 -4.17 9.39 2.70
CA PHE A 80 -2.80 9.50 2.21
C PHE A 80 -2.00 8.22 2.35
N THR A 81 -2.55 7.21 3.04
CA THR A 81 -1.94 5.90 3.18
C THR A 81 -3.01 4.82 3.18
N LEU A 82 -2.69 3.69 2.56
CA LEU A 82 -3.52 2.48 2.57
C LEU A 82 -2.76 1.34 3.24
N ASN A 83 -3.45 0.62 4.12
CA ASN A 83 -2.96 -0.66 4.62
C ASN A 83 -3.41 -1.78 3.69
N GLY A 84 -2.48 -2.33 2.92
CA GLY A 84 -2.63 -3.44 2.01
C GLY A 84 -2.06 -4.75 2.54
N PHE A 85 -1.80 -4.86 3.84
CA PHE A 85 -1.24 -6.07 4.43
C PHE A 85 -2.24 -7.23 4.39
N PRO A 86 -3.40 -7.19 5.05
CA PRO A 86 -4.36 -8.29 4.97
C PRO A 86 -5.12 -8.27 3.64
N TYR A 87 -4.97 -9.33 2.87
CA TYR A 87 -5.70 -9.51 1.60
C TYR A 87 -7.18 -9.83 1.82
N GLY A 88 -7.47 -10.67 2.81
CA GLY A 88 -8.80 -11.14 3.18
C GLY A 88 -9.14 -10.88 4.63
N THR A 89 -9.85 -11.84 5.25
CA THR A 89 -10.35 -11.76 6.61
C THR A 89 -9.24 -11.51 7.63
N PHE A 90 -9.39 -10.42 8.40
CA PHE A 90 -8.45 -10.02 9.42
C PHE A 90 -9.04 -10.06 10.85
N HIS A 91 -10.34 -9.80 10.99
CA HIS A 91 -11.04 -9.79 12.26
C HIS A 91 -11.98 -11.00 12.38
N GLY A 92 -12.17 -11.51 13.62
CA GLY A 92 -13.16 -12.55 13.91
C GLY A 92 -12.77 -13.98 13.54
N ALA A 93 -11.52 -14.21 13.10
CA ALA A 93 -10.99 -15.53 12.80
C ALA A 93 -9.57 -15.68 13.34
N THR A 94 -9.15 -16.92 13.63
CA THR A 94 -7.75 -17.23 13.93
C THR A 94 -6.97 -17.21 12.61
N VAL A 95 -6.39 -16.09 12.27
CA VAL A 95 -5.79 -15.89 10.95
C VAL A 95 -4.37 -16.49 10.87
N LYS A 96 -3.60 -16.41 11.97
CA LYS A 96 -2.21 -16.91 12.05
C LYS A 96 -1.43 -16.60 10.75
N GLU A 97 -0.71 -17.60 10.22
CA GLU A 97 0.09 -17.50 9.00
C GLU A 97 -0.73 -17.21 7.72
N ALA A 98 -2.04 -17.50 7.72
CA ALA A 98 -2.91 -17.26 6.57
C ALA A 98 -3.06 -15.76 6.23
N VAL A 99 -2.76 -14.84 7.16
CA VAL A 99 -2.81 -13.38 6.91
C VAL A 99 -1.80 -12.94 5.86
N TYR A 100 -0.68 -13.66 5.73
CA TYR A 100 0.37 -13.34 4.75
C TYR A 100 0.02 -13.78 3.33
N ARG A 101 -1.03 -14.58 3.14
CA ARG A 101 -1.41 -15.13 1.83
C ARG A 101 -2.63 -14.41 1.24
N PRO A 102 -2.64 -14.23 -0.11
CA PRO A 102 -1.56 -14.43 -1.06
C PRO A 102 -0.38 -13.50 -0.78
N ASP A 103 0.83 -13.99 -0.98
CA ASP A 103 2.07 -13.25 -0.74
C ASP A 103 2.73 -12.77 -2.05
N TRP A 104 3.92 -12.14 -1.96
CA TRP A 104 4.58 -11.55 -3.12
C TRP A 104 5.11 -12.55 -4.15
N ARG A 105 5.04 -13.84 -3.90
CA ARG A 105 5.30 -14.88 -4.92
C ARG A 105 4.19 -15.00 -5.95
N THR A 106 3.00 -14.43 -5.68
CA THR A 106 1.79 -14.67 -6.46
C THR A 106 1.31 -13.43 -7.20
N PRO A 107 0.71 -13.59 -8.41
CA PRO A 107 0.14 -12.48 -9.17
C PRO A 107 -1.09 -11.85 -8.49
N GLU A 108 -1.75 -12.56 -7.58
CA GLU A 108 -2.89 -12.04 -6.80
C GLU A 108 -2.46 -10.87 -5.93
N ARG A 109 -1.32 -11.01 -5.23
CA ARG A 109 -0.75 -9.93 -4.40
C ARG A 109 -0.38 -8.72 -5.24
N LEU A 110 0.25 -8.95 -6.38
CA LEU A 110 0.60 -7.89 -7.32
C LEU A 110 -0.64 -7.12 -7.80
N ARG A 111 -1.66 -7.84 -8.28
CA ARG A 111 -2.92 -7.19 -8.74
C ARG A 111 -3.60 -6.39 -7.64
N TYR A 112 -3.67 -6.94 -6.44
CA TYR A 112 -4.25 -6.24 -5.29
C TYR A 112 -3.48 -4.96 -4.96
N SER A 113 -2.15 -5.02 -4.91
CA SER A 113 -1.31 -3.86 -4.63
C SER A 113 -1.44 -2.78 -5.71
N ASN A 114 -1.53 -3.18 -6.99
CA ASN A 114 -1.81 -2.25 -8.09
C ASN A 114 -3.17 -1.55 -7.91
N THR A 115 -4.23 -2.32 -7.59
CA THR A 115 -5.56 -1.74 -7.33
C THR A 115 -5.53 -0.74 -6.17
N LEU A 116 -4.79 -1.04 -5.10
CA LEU A 116 -4.65 -0.10 -3.97
C LEU A 116 -3.91 1.18 -4.39
N ALA A 117 -2.87 1.06 -5.20
CA ALA A 117 -2.15 2.23 -5.72
C ALA A 117 -3.04 3.10 -6.62
N ASP A 118 -3.82 2.49 -7.51
CA ASP A 118 -4.77 3.19 -8.39
C ASP A 118 -5.86 3.94 -7.59
N LEU A 119 -6.38 3.30 -6.54
CA LEU A 119 -7.31 3.93 -5.61
C LEU A 119 -6.67 5.09 -4.87
N LEU A 120 -5.46 4.89 -4.34
CA LEU A 120 -4.77 5.93 -3.59
C LEU A 120 -4.44 7.14 -4.47
N ALA A 121 -4.04 6.94 -5.72
CA ALA A 121 -3.80 8.04 -6.65
C ALA A 121 -5.04 8.94 -6.85
N GLN A 122 -6.23 8.34 -6.81
CA GLN A 122 -7.50 9.05 -6.94
C GLN A 122 -8.01 9.66 -5.63
N LEU A 123 -7.59 9.14 -4.47
CA LEU A 123 -7.99 9.60 -3.14
C LEU A 123 -7.02 10.62 -2.54
N LEU A 124 -5.76 10.60 -2.98
CA LEU A 124 -4.72 11.47 -2.47
C LEU A 124 -5.03 12.95 -2.75
N PRO A 125 -5.00 13.84 -1.74
CA PRO A 125 -5.20 15.26 -1.96
C PRO A 125 -4.22 15.86 -2.97
N GLY A 126 -4.67 16.91 -3.69
CA GLY A 126 -3.85 17.66 -4.65
C GLY A 126 -2.82 18.58 -4.00
N GLU A 127 -2.33 18.24 -2.83
CA GLU A 127 -1.37 19.05 -2.08
C GLU A 127 0.05 18.82 -2.59
N ALA A 128 0.77 19.89 -2.87
CA ALA A 128 2.14 19.80 -3.35
C ALA A 128 3.04 19.13 -2.30
N GLY A 129 3.82 18.14 -2.72
CA GLY A 129 4.74 17.39 -1.87
C GLY A 129 4.11 16.30 -1.01
N LEU A 130 2.78 16.12 -1.04
CA LEU A 130 2.14 14.99 -0.36
C LEU A 130 2.31 13.73 -1.21
N GLN A 131 2.98 12.74 -0.62
CA GLN A 131 3.16 11.41 -1.20
C GLN A 131 2.16 10.43 -0.59
N GLY A 132 1.71 9.48 -1.40
CA GLY A 132 0.91 8.36 -0.95
C GLY A 132 1.76 7.15 -0.57
N SER A 133 1.30 6.34 0.38
CA SER A 133 1.95 5.08 0.72
C SER A 133 0.96 3.92 0.81
N VAL A 134 1.40 2.75 0.39
CA VAL A 134 0.68 1.48 0.57
C VAL A 134 1.60 0.57 1.35
N SER A 135 1.16 0.09 2.52
CA SER A 135 1.90 -0.94 3.25
C SER A 135 1.49 -2.34 2.80
N THR A 136 2.38 -3.31 2.94
CA THR A 136 2.17 -4.67 2.47
C THR A 136 2.96 -5.71 3.28
N VAL A 137 2.61 -6.99 3.10
CA VAL A 137 3.30 -8.12 3.73
C VAL A 137 4.81 -8.15 3.44
N PRO A 138 5.63 -8.64 4.35
CA PRO A 138 7.11 -8.65 4.25
C PRO A 138 7.66 -9.77 3.34
N GLY A 139 7.23 -9.79 2.09
CA GLY A 139 7.55 -10.82 1.12
C GLY A 139 6.61 -12.01 1.23
N ALA A 140 6.88 -12.93 2.14
CA ALA A 140 6.09 -14.13 2.44
C ALA A 140 6.35 -14.59 3.89
N PHE A 141 5.59 -15.58 4.37
CA PHE A 141 5.93 -16.29 5.59
C PHE A 141 7.21 -17.11 5.39
N LYS A 142 8.17 -17.04 6.31
CA LYS A 142 9.54 -17.59 6.12
C LYS A 142 9.54 -19.09 5.82
N ALA A 143 8.68 -19.84 6.49
CA ALA A 143 8.57 -21.28 6.28
C ALA A 143 8.02 -21.67 4.89
N ASP A 144 7.39 -20.74 4.18
CA ASP A 144 6.88 -20.98 2.82
C ASP A 144 7.95 -20.77 1.73
N ILE A 145 9.11 -20.23 2.08
CA ILE A 145 10.22 -20.01 1.15
C ILE A 145 11.09 -21.25 1.10
N ALA A 146 10.98 -22.00 0.00
CA ALA A 146 11.69 -23.26 -0.17
C ALA A 146 12.93 -23.13 -1.08
N THR A 147 12.91 -22.22 -2.04
CA THR A 147 13.91 -22.16 -3.11
C THR A 147 14.26 -20.72 -3.49
N ALA A 148 15.37 -20.55 -4.20
CA ALA A 148 15.72 -19.27 -4.82
C ALA A 148 14.67 -18.79 -5.84
N ALA A 149 13.88 -19.69 -6.42
CA ALA A 149 12.79 -19.32 -7.33
C ALA A 149 11.66 -18.57 -6.62
N ASP A 150 11.43 -18.86 -5.33
CA ASP A 150 10.46 -18.11 -4.51
C ASP A 150 10.90 -16.65 -4.33
N ILE A 151 12.19 -16.43 -4.04
CA ILE A 151 12.77 -15.10 -3.90
C ILE A 151 12.73 -14.34 -5.22
N GLU A 152 13.03 -15.03 -6.31
CA GLU A 152 12.98 -14.45 -7.65
C GLU A 152 11.53 -14.08 -8.07
N ALA A 153 10.53 -14.88 -7.69
CA ALA A 153 9.13 -14.54 -7.93
C ALA A 153 8.71 -13.29 -7.18
N MET A 154 9.09 -13.16 -5.90
CA MET A 154 8.84 -11.95 -5.11
C MET A 154 9.52 -10.72 -5.75
N ARG A 155 10.79 -10.85 -6.14
CA ARG A 155 11.53 -9.79 -6.82
C ARG A 155 10.80 -9.29 -8.07
N ARG A 156 10.42 -10.21 -8.96
CA ARG A 156 9.72 -9.87 -10.22
C ARG A 156 8.39 -9.15 -9.97
N ASN A 157 7.60 -9.62 -9.03
CA ASN A 157 6.32 -9.00 -8.73
C ASN A 157 6.52 -7.60 -8.13
N LEU A 158 7.51 -7.38 -7.27
CA LEU A 158 7.85 -6.06 -6.73
C LEU A 158 8.34 -5.11 -7.83
N VAL A 159 9.21 -5.57 -8.74
CA VAL A 159 9.67 -4.77 -9.88
C VAL A 159 8.52 -4.43 -10.83
N SER A 160 7.62 -5.38 -11.10
CA SER A 160 6.42 -5.15 -11.90
C SER A 160 5.51 -4.10 -11.24
N HIS A 161 5.33 -4.16 -9.91
CA HIS A 161 4.60 -3.13 -9.18
C HIS A 161 5.27 -1.75 -9.25
N ALA A 162 6.60 -1.69 -9.13
CA ALA A 162 7.32 -0.43 -9.32
C ALA A 162 7.11 0.16 -10.72
N GLY A 163 7.08 -0.68 -11.76
CA GLY A 163 6.71 -0.28 -13.12
C GLY A 163 5.31 0.32 -13.20
N HIS A 164 4.34 -0.30 -12.52
CA HIS A 164 2.98 0.23 -12.40
C HIS A 164 2.96 1.60 -11.70
N LEU A 165 3.69 1.76 -10.59
CA LEU A 165 3.78 3.03 -9.86
C LEU A 165 4.42 4.15 -10.70
N VAL A 166 5.44 3.83 -11.50
CA VAL A 166 6.03 4.78 -12.45
C VAL A 166 5.01 5.23 -13.50
N ALA A 167 4.26 4.31 -14.09
CA ALA A 167 3.22 4.63 -15.07
C ALA A 167 2.12 5.49 -14.43
N LEU A 168 1.62 5.08 -13.28
CA LEU A 168 0.61 5.80 -12.50
C LEU A 168 1.05 7.22 -12.14
N GLY A 169 2.32 7.39 -11.77
CA GLY A 169 2.92 8.70 -11.50
C GLY A 169 2.94 9.61 -12.72
N ARG A 170 3.27 9.07 -13.90
CA ARG A 170 3.25 9.81 -15.17
C ARG A 170 1.84 10.26 -15.57
N GLU A 171 0.84 9.41 -15.35
CA GLU A 171 -0.55 9.68 -15.73
C GLU A 171 -1.25 10.61 -14.74
N SER A 172 -1.05 10.41 -13.44
CA SER A 172 -1.79 11.11 -12.38
C SER A 172 -1.06 12.32 -11.78
N GLY A 173 0.26 12.42 -11.99
CA GLY A 173 1.12 13.36 -11.29
C GLY A 173 1.28 13.05 -9.79
N ARG A 174 0.90 11.83 -9.34
CA ARG A 174 0.97 11.41 -7.94
C ARG A 174 2.18 10.53 -7.69
N HIS A 175 2.85 10.76 -6.58
CA HIS A 175 3.92 9.87 -6.12
C HIS A 175 3.38 8.92 -5.05
N ILE A 176 3.49 7.61 -5.31
CA ILE A 176 3.03 6.56 -4.40
C ILE A 176 4.18 5.59 -4.16
N THR A 177 4.36 5.18 -2.91
CA THR A 177 5.35 4.21 -2.49
C THR A 177 4.68 2.95 -1.96
N LEU A 178 5.32 1.80 -2.18
CA LEU A 178 5.01 0.55 -1.53
C LEU A 178 6.02 0.30 -0.42
N ALA A 179 5.54 -0.01 0.78
CA ALA A 179 6.38 -0.26 1.95
C ALA A 179 6.09 -1.64 2.54
N LEU A 180 7.09 -2.52 2.56
CA LEU A 180 6.98 -3.84 3.18
C LEU A 180 7.11 -3.68 4.71
N GLU A 181 6.26 -4.38 5.46
CA GLU A 181 6.25 -4.34 6.94
C GLU A 181 7.04 -5.54 7.50
N PRO A 182 8.31 -5.39 7.95
CA PRO A 182 9.04 -6.51 8.55
C PRO A 182 8.31 -7.07 9.78
N GLU A 183 8.16 -8.39 9.84
CA GLU A 183 7.45 -9.06 10.94
C GLU A 183 8.12 -10.37 11.37
N PRO A 184 7.92 -10.79 12.64
CA PRO A 184 8.44 -12.06 13.13
C PRO A 184 8.00 -13.25 12.28
N CYS A 185 8.90 -14.21 12.08
CA CYS A 185 8.68 -15.41 11.28
C CYS A 185 8.42 -15.18 9.78
N CYS A 186 8.62 -13.97 9.28
CA CYS A 186 8.46 -13.63 7.87
C CYS A 186 9.81 -13.59 7.14
N PHE A 187 9.77 -13.57 5.82
CA PHE A 187 10.95 -13.50 4.96
C PHE A 187 11.81 -12.27 5.27
N LEU A 188 11.16 -11.12 5.48
CA LEU A 188 11.80 -9.94 6.05
C LEU A 188 11.39 -9.82 7.51
N GLU A 189 12.27 -10.20 8.41
CA GLU A 189 12.06 -10.14 9.86
C GLU A 189 13.02 -9.16 10.52
N THR A 190 14.26 -9.11 10.03
CA THR A 190 15.33 -8.29 10.59
C THR A 190 15.80 -7.23 9.60
N ILE A 191 16.47 -6.19 10.14
CA ILE A 191 17.10 -5.15 9.31
C ILE A 191 18.13 -5.76 8.36
N ALA A 192 18.92 -6.75 8.81
CA ALA A 192 19.93 -7.40 7.98
C ALA A 192 19.28 -8.10 6.77
N GLU A 193 18.22 -8.88 6.98
CA GLU A 193 17.48 -9.53 5.90
C GLU A 193 16.88 -8.52 4.90
N ALA A 194 16.37 -7.41 5.42
CA ALA A 194 15.84 -6.35 4.57
C ALA A 194 16.94 -5.69 3.72
N VAL A 195 18.07 -5.36 4.32
CA VAL A 195 19.23 -4.79 3.62
C VAL A 195 19.73 -5.74 2.54
N ASP A 196 19.86 -7.03 2.85
CA ASP A 196 20.31 -8.04 1.90
C ASP A 196 19.34 -8.21 0.74
N PHE A 197 18.04 -8.37 1.02
CA PHE A 197 17.03 -8.56 -0.02
C PHE A 197 16.91 -7.32 -0.93
N PHE A 198 16.80 -6.13 -0.34
CA PHE A 198 16.70 -4.92 -1.14
C PHE A 198 17.99 -4.65 -1.92
N GLY A 199 19.16 -4.81 -1.30
CA GLY A 199 20.46 -4.56 -1.95
C GLY A 199 20.76 -5.53 -3.09
N GLN A 200 20.56 -6.84 -2.85
CA GLN A 200 20.94 -7.87 -3.81
C GLN A 200 19.86 -8.13 -4.87
N HIS A 201 18.58 -8.07 -4.50
CA HIS A 201 17.47 -8.45 -5.37
C HIS A 201 16.71 -7.22 -5.90
N VAL A 202 16.10 -6.42 -5.02
CA VAL A 202 15.20 -5.34 -5.46
C VAL A 202 15.94 -4.21 -6.17
N PHE A 203 17.10 -3.80 -5.66
CA PHE A 203 17.94 -2.75 -6.26
C PHE A 203 19.11 -3.30 -7.09
N GLY A 204 19.16 -4.62 -7.28
CA GLY A 204 20.19 -5.30 -8.06
C GLY A 204 20.09 -5.02 -9.56
N ALA A 205 21.17 -5.33 -10.29
CA ALA A 205 21.27 -5.04 -11.72
C ALA A 205 20.16 -5.68 -12.56
N ALA A 206 19.70 -6.89 -12.18
CA ALA A 206 18.58 -7.58 -12.86
C ALA A 206 17.27 -6.79 -12.77
N SER A 207 16.94 -6.29 -11.58
CA SER A 207 15.74 -5.47 -11.35
C SER A 207 15.79 -4.14 -12.07
N VAL A 208 16.96 -3.49 -12.08
CA VAL A 208 17.18 -2.25 -12.83
C VAL A 208 16.96 -2.48 -14.33
N ALA A 209 17.53 -3.54 -14.90
CA ALA A 209 17.37 -3.86 -16.32
C ALA A 209 15.90 -4.18 -16.67
N GLU A 210 15.22 -4.95 -15.81
CA GLU A 210 13.82 -5.33 -16.00
C GLU A 210 12.89 -4.09 -15.94
N LEU A 211 13.05 -3.23 -14.93
CA LEU A 211 12.25 -1.99 -14.84
C LEU A 211 12.57 -1.03 -16.00
N ALA A 212 13.84 -0.90 -16.38
CA ALA A 212 14.23 -0.07 -17.52
C ALA A 212 13.51 -0.49 -18.80
N ALA A 213 13.46 -1.79 -19.08
CA ALA A 213 12.77 -2.35 -20.23
C ALA A 213 11.24 -2.13 -20.17
N HIS A 214 10.61 -2.42 -19.01
CA HIS A 214 9.16 -2.29 -18.82
C HIS A 214 8.66 -0.85 -18.87
N ALA A 215 9.38 0.07 -18.24
CA ALA A 215 8.94 1.46 -18.10
C ALA A 215 9.53 2.41 -19.16
N GLY A 216 10.36 1.91 -20.08
CA GLY A 216 11.03 2.74 -21.08
C GLY A 216 11.96 3.77 -20.44
N LEU A 217 12.72 3.36 -19.42
CA LEU A 217 13.64 4.21 -18.66
C LEU A 217 15.10 3.90 -19.02
N GLY A 218 15.97 4.91 -18.89
CA GLY A 218 17.40 4.63 -18.82
C GLY A 218 17.78 3.94 -17.50
N PRO A 219 18.91 3.20 -17.44
CA PRO A 219 19.30 2.44 -16.24
C PRO A 219 19.39 3.27 -14.95
N ALA A 220 19.93 4.48 -15.02
CA ALA A 220 20.02 5.37 -13.86
C ALA A 220 18.64 5.79 -13.34
N ALA A 221 17.70 6.12 -14.26
CA ALA A 221 16.32 6.48 -13.91
C ALA A 221 15.55 5.28 -13.34
N ALA A 222 15.76 4.07 -13.86
CA ALA A 222 15.16 2.85 -13.33
C ALA A 222 15.68 2.54 -11.93
N ALA A 223 16.99 2.68 -11.69
CA ALA A 223 17.58 2.50 -10.36
C ALA A 223 17.05 3.52 -9.34
N ALA A 224 16.84 4.76 -9.74
CA ALA A 224 16.20 5.78 -8.90
C ALA A 224 14.75 5.42 -8.61
N ALA A 225 13.96 5.07 -9.64
CA ALA A 225 12.56 4.72 -9.49
C ALA A 225 12.32 3.53 -8.54
N LEU A 226 13.17 2.48 -8.58
CA LEU A 226 13.07 1.38 -7.61
C LEU A 226 13.21 1.88 -6.17
N ARG A 227 14.16 2.79 -5.89
CA ARG A 227 14.39 3.36 -4.56
C ARG A 227 13.31 4.35 -4.13
N ASP A 228 12.74 5.07 -5.10
CA ASP A 228 11.71 6.06 -4.84
C ASP A 228 10.35 5.42 -4.55
N HIS A 229 10.09 4.23 -5.12
CA HIS A 229 8.77 3.59 -5.03
C HIS A 229 8.72 2.37 -4.10
N LEU A 230 9.86 1.74 -3.75
CA LEU A 230 9.90 0.54 -2.92
C LEU A 230 10.72 0.76 -1.65
N GLY A 231 10.15 0.44 -0.50
CA GLY A 231 10.81 0.63 0.79
C GLY A 231 10.24 -0.24 1.90
N LEU A 232 10.50 0.18 3.13
CA LEU A 232 10.05 -0.49 4.35
C LEU A 232 9.11 0.42 5.14
N CYS A 233 8.13 -0.18 5.79
CA CYS A 233 7.30 0.43 6.83
C CYS A 233 7.83 -0.04 8.19
N LEU A 234 8.33 0.88 9.01
CA LEU A 234 8.95 0.62 10.32
C LEU A 234 8.13 1.27 11.44
#